data_33db4bb8e0e200895b1d7ad8a35c1fb9
#
_entry.id   33db4bb8e0e200895b1d7ad8a35c1fb9
#
_cell.length_a   1.000
_cell.length_b   1.000
_cell.length_c   1.000
_cell.angle_alpha   90.00
_cell.angle_beta   90.00
_cell.angle_gamma   90.00
#
_symmetry.space_group_name_H-M   'P 1'
#
loop_
_entity.id
_entity.type
_entity.pdbx_description
1 polymer ?
#
loop_
_entity_poly.entity_id
_entity_poly.type
_entity_poly.pdbx_seq_one_letter_code
_entity_poly.pdbx_strand_id
1 'polypeptide(L)'
;NKCKYCGFRCDNGVMKRKTLTQEEVAEEVKVMINEGQKRTVLVYGESANTTVDYMVDTIRTVYATKTDKGAIRRANINAAPLSVEEYKKLKKEGIGTIQVFQETYHHETYKYMHPQDTIKGHYRWRLYCMDRAYQAGCDDMGLGVLFGLYDWRFEVMGLLYHTIHLEQ
;
A
#
# COMPACT_ATOMS: atom_id res chain seq x y z
N ASN A 1 -12.57 -0.17 3.36
CA ASN A 1 -12.14 -0.93 4.54
C ASN A 1 -13.06 -0.67 5.74
N LYS A 2 -12.90 -1.47 6.79
CA LYS A 2 -13.64 -1.35 8.06
C LYS A 2 -12.71 -1.29 9.28
N CYS A 3 -11.41 -1.07 9.09
CA CYS A 3 -10.43 -1.04 10.18
C CYS A 3 -10.81 0.02 11.21
N LYS A 4 -10.93 -0.35 12.49
CA LYS A 4 -11.49 0.51 13.54
C LYS A 4 -10.70 1.79 13.81
N TYR A 5 -9.40 1.78 13.58
CA TYR A 5 -8.53 2.95 13.74
C TYR A 5 -8.52 3.90 12.53
N CYS A 6 -9.08 3.48 11.39
CA CYS A 6 -8.94 4.22 10.14
C CYS A 6 -10.03 5.29 9.98
N GLY A 7 -9.64 6.55 9.80
CA GLY A 7 -10.57 7.62 9.48
C GLY A 7 -11.34 7.41 8.17
N PHE A 8 -10.76 6.65 7.23
CA PHE A 8 -11.39 6.29 5.94
C PHE A 8 -12.18 4.97 5.98
N ARG A 9 -12.52 4.44 7.16
CA ARG A 9 -13.40 3.27 7.24
C ARG A 9 -14.78 3.60 6.65
N CYS A 10 -15.42 2.62 6.04
CA CYS A 10 -16.62 2.83 5.20
C CYS A 10 -17.82 3.39 5.95
N ASP A 11 -17.93 3.18 7.26
CA ASP A 11 -18.99 3.70 8.14
C ASP A 11 -18.75 5.14 8.63
N ASN A 12 -17.59 5.74 8.35
CA ASN A 12 -17.32 7.14 8.64
C ASN A 12 -17.82 8.04 7.50
N GLY A 13 -19.04 8.54 7.60
CA GLY A 13 -19.67 9.42 6.62
C GLY A 13 -19.11 10.85 6.56
N VAL A 14 -18.27 11.26 7.54
CA VAL A 14 -17.69 12.61 7.58
C VAL A 14 -16.55 12.77 6.58
N MET A 15 -15.79 11.70 6.35
CA MET A 15 -14.63 11.74 5.45
C MET A 15 -15.06 11.69 3.98
N LYS A 16 -14.78 12.75 3.24
CA LYS A 16 -14.94 12.75 1.78
C LYS A 16 -13.94 11.79 1.14
N ARG A 17 -14.43 10.97 0.21
CA ARG A 17 -13.63 10.01 -0.55
C ARG A 17 -13.73 10.33 -2.02
N LYS A 18 -12.62 10.18 -2.74
CA LYS A 18 -12.58 10.36 -4.18
C LYS A 18 -11.64 9.34 -4.80
N THR A 19 -12.05 8.75 -5.90
CA THR A 19 -11.16 8.04 -6.80
C THR A 19 -10.81 9.01 -7.92
N LEU A 20 -9.52 9.33 -8.07
CA LEU A 20 -9.07 10.28 -9.08
C LEU A 20 -9.19 9.67 -10.48
N THR A 21 -9.55 10.49 -11.47
CA THR A 21 -9.39 10.09 -12.87
C THR A 21 -7.93 10.13 -13.27
N GLN A 22 -7.55 9.55 -14.41
CA GLN A 22 -6.16 9.56 -14.86
C GLN A 22 -5.69 11.00 -15.20
N GLU A 23 -6.58 11.85 -15.67
CA GLU A 23 -6.32 13.27 -15.92
C GLU A 23 -6.02 14.00 -14.59
N GLU A 24 -6.81 13.75 -13.56
CA GLU A 24 -6.58 14.32 -12.22
C GLU A 24 -5.27 13.83 -11.62
N VAL A 25 -4.93 12.54 -11.78
CA VAL A 25 -3.63 12.00 -11.38
C VAL A 25 -2.49 12.73 -12.09
N ALA A 26 -2.61 12.95 -13.39
CA ALA A 26 -1.59 13.68 -14.16
C ALA A 26 -1.41 15.13 -13.64
N GLU A 27 -2.49 15.84 -13.31
CA GLU A 27 -2.41 17.20 -12.76
C GLU A 27 -1.73 17.22 -11.38
N GLU A 28 -2.10 16.31 -10.47
CA GLU A 28 -1.44 16.18 -9.17
C GLU A 28 0.06 15.89 -9.32
N VAL A 29 0.42 15.00 -10.23
CA VAL A 29 1.82 14.64 -10.51
C VAL A 29 2.59 15.84 -11.09
N LYS A 30 1.99 16.67 -11.95
CA LYS A 30 2.64 17.92 -12.43
C LYS A 30 2.97 18.86 -11.28
N VAL A 31 2.05 19.02 -10.33
CA VAL A 31 2.29 19.86 -9.14
C VAL A 31 3.48 19.30 -8.36
N MET A 32 3.51 18.00 -8.08
CA MET A 32 4.62 17.35 -7.36
C MET A 32 5.97 17.56 -8.07
N ILE A 33 6.01 17.39 -9.39
CA ILE A 33 7.24 17.59 -10.18
C ILE A 33 7.69 19.04 -10.11
N ASN A 34 6.78 19.99 -10.19
CA ASN A 34 7.07 21.42 -10.12
C ASN A 34 7.58 21.86 -8.76
N GLU A 35 7.15 21.19 -7.68
CA GLU A 35 7.70 21.31 -6.32
C GLU A 35 9.04 20.58 -6.12
N GLY A 36 9.60 19.98 -7.18
CA GLY A 36 10.90 19.32 -7.16
C GLY A 36 10.89 17.83 -6.76
N GLN A 37 9.72 17.24 -6.53
CA GLN A 37 9.61 15.82 -6.17
C GLN A 37 10.05 14.93 -7.34
N LYS A 38 10.83 13.89 -7.03
CA LYS A 38 11.29 12.87 -8.00
C LYS A 38 10.84 11.46 -7.64
N ARG A 39 10.23 11.32 -6.48
CA ARG A 39 9.69 10.06 -5.96
C ARG A 39 8.31 10.33 -5.39
N THR A 40 7.44 9.33 -5.48
CA THR A 40 6.11 9.40 -4.88
C THR A 40 5.73 8.09 -4.22
N VAL A 41 4.78 8.14 -3.30
CA VAL A 41 4.08 6.96 -2.78
C VAL A 41 2.62 7.07 -3.21
N LEU A 42 2.18 6.10 -3.99
CA LEU A 42 0.79 5.97 -4.41
C LEU A 42 0.03 5.19 -3.32
N VAL A 43 -0.83 5.87 -2.60
CA VAL A 43 -1.61 5.30 -1.51
C VAL A 43 -3.02 5.00 -1.99
N TYR A 44 -3.37 3.71 -2.03
CA TYR A 44 -4.65 3.25 -2.52
C TYR A 44 -5.56 2.83 -1.36
N GLY A 45 -6.71 3.48 -1.26
CA GLY A 45 -7.78 3.03 -0.37
C GLY A 45 -8.41 1.73 -0.90
N GLU A 46 -8.77 0.82 0.00
CA GLU A 46 -9.47 -0.41 -0.37
C GLU A 46 -10.93 -0.09 -0.73
N SER A 47 -11.27 -0.17 -1.99
CA SER A 47 -12.61 0.05 -2.53
C SER A 47 -12.83 -0.73 -3.83
N ALA A 48 -14.09 -0.88 -4.24
CA ALA A 48 -14.43 -1.54 -5.51
C ALA A 48 -13.83 -0.84 -6.75
N ASN A 49 -13.55 0.46 -6.64
CA ASN A 49 -12.97 1.26 -7.73
C ASN A 49 -11.44 1.19 -7.77
N THR A 50 -10.80 0.68 -6.71
CA THR A 50 -9.35 0.58 -6.62
C THR A 50 -8.92 -0.83 -7.04
N THR A 51 -9.11 -1.14 -8.31
CA THR A 51 -8.68 -2.40 -8.92
C THR A 51 -7.19 -2.38 -9.24
N VAL A 52 -6.60 -3.55 -9.45
CA VAL A 52 -5.19 -3.64 -9.89
C VAL A 52 -4.99 -2.97 -11.26
N ASP A 53 -5.95 -3.06 -12.15
CA ASP A 53 -5.87 -2.41 -13.46
C ASP A 53 -5.90 -0.88 -13.31
N TYR A 54 -6.72 -0.32 -12.39
CA TYR A 54 -6.65 1.10 -12.03
C TYR A 54 -5.28 1.48 -11.47
N MET A 55 -4.67 0.63 -10.62
CA MET A 55 -3.32 0.88 -10.10
C MET A 55 -2.28 0.90 -11.22
N VAL A 56 -2.35 -0.05 -12.15
CA VAL A 56 -1.49 -0.11 -13.35
C VAL A 56 -1.60 1.17 -14.15
N ASP A 57 -2.81 1.62 -14.47
CA ASP A 57 -3.04 2.83 -15.25
C ASP A 57 -2.54 4.08 -14.50
N THR A 58 -2.73 4.14 -13.18
CA THR A 58 -2.19 5.22 -12.34
C THR A 58 -0.66 5.28 -12.41
N ILE A 59 0.03 4.12 -12.31
CA ILE A 59 1.49 4.06 -12.39
C ILE A 59 1.98 4.54 -13.75
N ARG A 60 1.34 4.10 -14.83
CA ARG A 60 1.65 4.55 -16.20
C ARG A 60 1.48 6.06 -16.34
N THR A 61 0.39 6.60 -15.84
CA THR A 61 0.12 8.05 -15.85
C THR A 61 1.21 8.81 -15.09
N VAL A 62 1.59 8.32 -13.88
CA VAL A 62 2.67 8.94 -13.09
C VAL A 62 3.99 9.00 -13.86
N TYR A 63 4.40 7.89 -14.49
CA TYR A 63 5.66 7.85 -15.23
C TYR A 63 5.62 8.57 -16.59
N ALA A 64 4.44 8.66 -17.21
CA ALA A 64 4.26 9.38 -18.48
C ALA A 64 4.24 10.90 -18.26
N THR A 65 3.86 11.39 -17.08
CA THR A 65 3.72 12.81 -16.80
C THR A 65 5.09 13.50 -16.67
N LYS A 66 5.26 14.57 -17.43
CA LYS A 66 6.51 15.35 -17.47
C LYS A 66 6.19 16.85 -17.42
N THR A 67 7.12 17.63 -16.89
CA THR A 67 7.15 19.10 -16.99
C THR A 67 8.56 19.54 -17.41
N ASP A 68 8.78 20.82 -17.58
CA ASP A 68 10.10 21.41 -17.80
C ASP A 68 11.08 21.11 -16.65
N LYS A 69 10.55 20.88 -15.43
CA LYS A 69 11.34 20.50 -14.24
C LYS A 69 11.65 19.01 -14.15
N GLY A 70 11.16 18.18 -15.09
CA GLY A 70 11.49 16.77 -15.22
C GLY A 70 10.28 15.82 -15.05
N ALA A 71 10.49 14.70 -14.34
CA ALA A 71 9.49 13.65 -14.15
C ALA A 71 9.68 12.91 -12.82
N ILE A 72 8.67 12.17 -12.38
CA ILE A 72 8.80 11.19 -11.31
C ILE A 72 9.66 10.03 -11.78
N ARG A 73 10.65 9.63 -10.99
CA ARG A 73 11.62 8.56 -11.32
C ARG A 73 11.33 7.27 -10.58
N ARG A 74 10.57 7.32 -9.49
CA ARG A 74 10.24 6.17 -8.67
C ARG A 74 8.87 6.35 -8.04
N ALA A 75 7.96 5.43 -8.32
CA ALA A 75 6.66 5.33 -7.69
C ALA A 75 6.61 4.12 -6.76
N ASN A 76 6.47 4.33 -5.47
CA ASN A 76 6.23 3.31 -4.48
C ASN A 76 4.73 3.11 -4.31
N ILE A 77 4.32 1.95 -3.81
CA ILE A 77 2.90 1.61 -3.64
C ILE A 77 2.62 1.26 -2.18
N ASN A 78 1.55 1.86 -1.65
CA ASN A 78 0.91 1.43 -0.42
C ASN A 78 -0.54 1.05 -0.75
N ALA A 79 -0.86 -0.23 -0.66
CA ALA A 79 -2.16 -0.79 -1.01
C ALA A 79 -2.57 -1.92 -0.08
N ALA A 80 -3.77 -2.47 -0.26
CA ALA A 80 -4.16 -3.73 0.39
C ALA A 80 -3.28 -4.88 -0.13
N PRO A 81 -3.13 -5.98 0.66
CA PRO A 81 -2.40 -7.16 0.22
C PRO A 81 -2.97 -7.73 -1.09
N LEU A 82 -2.09 -8.07 -2.03
CA LEU A 82 -2.43 -8.59 -3.35
C LEU A 82 -1.99 -10.05 -3.53
N SER A 83 -2.48 -10.68 -4.59
CA SER A 83 -2.01 -11.98 -5.05
C SER A 83 -0.68 -11.86 -5.80
N VAL A 84 -0.01 -13.00 -6.04
CA VAL A 84 1.23 -13.05 -6.83
C VAL A 84 1.03 -12.48 -8.23
N GLU A 85 -0.08 -12.87 -8.90
CA GLU A 85 -0.35 -12.42 -10.27
C GLU A 85 -0.64 -10.90 -10.34
N GLU A 86 -1.27 -10.36 -9.31
CA GLU A 86 -1.51 -8.92 -9.20
C GLU A 86 -0.21 -8.15 -8.97
N TYR A 87 0.67 -8.65 -8.07
CA TYR A 87 2.00 -8.06 -7.89
C TYR A 87 2.85 -8.12 -9.16
N LYS A 88 2.78 -9.21 -9.94
CA LYS A 88 3.46 -9.29 -11.24
C LYS A 88 3.03 -8.20 -12.22
N LYS A 89 1.72 -7.88 -12.27
CA LYS A 89 1.22 -6.77 -13.08
C LYS A 89 1.86 -5.45 -12.67
N LEU A 90 1.90 -5.16 -11.36
CA LEU A 90 2.50 -3.92 -10.85
C LEU A 90 4.01 -3.87 -11.07
N LYS A 91 4.73 -4.99 -10.83
CA LYS A 91 6.18 -5.08 -11.06
C LYS A 91 6.54 -4.78 -12.51
N LYS A 92 5.73 -5.25 -13.47
CA LYS A 92 5.92 -4.99 -14.90
C LYS A 92 5.90 -3.49 -15.24
N GLU A 93 5.18 -2.68 -14.48
CA GLU A 93 5.12 -1.22 -14.67
C GLU A 93 6.29 -0.48 -14.00
N GLY A 94 7.24 -1.20 -13.43
CA GLY A 94 8.46 -0.61 -12.87
C GLY A 94 8.26 0.08 -11.51
N ILE A 95 7.35 -0.44 -10.68
CA ILE A 95 7.16 0.09 -9.34
C ILE A 95 8.44 -0.03 -8.49
N GLY A 96 8.56 0.88 -7.52
CA GLY A 96 9.59 0.83 -6.49
C GLY A 96 9.21 -0.09 -5.33
N THR A 97 9.22 0.47 -4.11
CA THR A 97 8.90 -0.25 -2.88
C THR A 97 7.40 -0.61 -2.82
N ILE A 98 7.10 -1.84 -2.48
CA ILE A 98 5.77 -2.26 -2.03
C ILE A 98 5.69 -2.08 -0.52
N GLN A 99 4.70 -1.34 -0.05
CA GLN A 99 4.48 -1.07 1.36
C GLN A 99 3.13 -1.68 1.78
N VAL A 100 3.16 -2.68 2.62
CA VAL A 100 1.98 -3.24 3.28
C VAL A 100 2.32 -3.47 4.75
N PHE A 101 1.70 -2.69 5.61
CA PHE A 101 1.96 -2.77 7.04
C PHE A 101 1.09 -3.82 7.69
N GLN A 102 1.67 -4.66 8.55
CA GLN A 102 0.93 -5.66 9.34
C GLN A 102 -0.01 -4.99 10.34
N GLU A 103 0.28 -3.76 10.71
CA GLU A 103 -0.40 -2.93 11.72
C GLU A 103 -0.17 -3.43 13.14
N THR A 104 -0.45 -4.69 13.44
CA THR A 104 -0.11 -5.38 14.69
C THR A 104 0.15 -6.85 14.45
N TYR A 105 1.16 -7.41 15.11
CA TYR A 105 1.45 -8.84 15.12
C TYR A 105 0.65 -9.58 16.20
N HIS A 106 0.03 -8.88 17.14
CA HIS A 106 -0.78 -9.49 18.19
C HIS A 106 -2.13 -9.95 17.65
N HIS A 107 -2.37 -11.25 17.60
CA HIS A 107 -3.52 -11.87 16.93
C HIS A 107 -4.88 -11.38 17.43
N GLU A 108 -5.08 -11.28 18.74
CA GLU A 108 -6.37 -10.86 19.30
C GLU A 108 -6.65 -9.37 19.00
N THR A 109 -5.62 -8.52 19.11
CA THR A 109 -5.72 -7.11 18.74
C THR A 109 -6.01 -6.98 17.25
N TYR A 110 -5.33 -7.76 16.40
CA TYR A 110 -5.56 -7.75 14.96
C TYR A 110 -7.01 -8.09 14.62
N LYS A 111 -7.53 -9.20 15.18
CA LYS A 111 -8.90 -9.65 14.99
C LYS A 111 -9.93 -8.63 15.47
N TYR A 112 -9.66 -7.94 16.58
CA TYR A 112 -10.53 -6.88 17.10
C TYR A 112 -10.52 -5.64 16.19
N MET A 113 -9.37 -5.24 15.68
CA MET A 113 -9.19 -4.01 14.87
C MET A 113 -9.61 -4.17 13.41
N HIS A 114 -9.56 -5.41 12.88
CA HIS A 114 -9.86 -5.70 11.47
C HIS A 114 -11.04 -6.68 11.38
N PRO A 115 -12.26 -6.20 11.07
CA PRO A 115 -13.43 -7.06 10.92
C PRO A 115 -13.20 -8.19 9.91
N GLN A 116 -13.64 -9.42 10.30
CA GLN A 116 -13.34 -10.65 9.57
C GLN A 116 -14.07 -10.77 8.22
N ASP A 117 -15.06 -9.93 7.97
CA ASP A 117 -15.80 -9.84 6.70
C ASP A 117 -15.09 -8.98 5.64
N THR A 118 -13.84 -8.63 5.87
CA THR A 118 -13.00 -7.86 4.93
C THR A 118 -11.72 -8.61 4.58
N ILE A 119 -11.12 -8.32 3.42
CA ILE A 119 -9.81 -8.90 3.04
C ILE A 119 -8.75 -8.58 4.09
N LYS A 120 -8.78 -7.38 4.65
CA LYS A 120 -7.87 -6.97 5.73
C LYS A 120 -8.12 -7.70 7.06
N GLY A 121 -9.28 -8.33 7.24
CA GLY A 121 -9.57 -9.19 8.40
C GLY A 121 -8.77 -10.49 8.41
N HIS A 122 -8.26 -10.94 7.28
CA HIS A 122 -7.51 -12.18 7.17
C HIS A 122 -6.03 -11.97 7.55
N TYR A 123 -5.68 -12.26 8.81
CA TYR A 123 -4.35 -12.06 9.39
C TYR A 123 -3.22 -12.64 8.52
N ARG A 124 -3.32 -13.94 8.17
CA ARG A 124 -2.28 -14.61 7.38
C ARG A 124 -2.18 -14.09 5.95
N TRP A 125 -3.30 -13.70 5.36
CA TRP A 125 -3.29 -13.09 4.02
C TRP A 125 -2.45 -11.82 3.99
N ARG A 126 -2.54 -11.00 5.05
CA ARG A 126 -1.73 -9.79 5.18
C ARG A 126 -0.28 -10.15 5.55
N LEU A 127 -0.05 -11.03 6.53
CA LEU A 127 1.28 -11.41 6.98
C LEU A 127 2.17 -11.91 5.83
N TYR A 128 1.66 -12.81 4.98
CA TYR A 128 2.39 -13.38 3.86
C TYR A 128 2.30 -12.56 2.56
N CYS A 129 1.94 -11.27 2.62
CA CYS A 129 1.85 -10.48 1.40
C CYS A 129 3.23 -10.18 0.79
N MET A 130 4.27 -10.03 1.63
CA MET A 130 5.63 -9.78 1.15
C MET A 130 6.25 -11.03 0.50
N ASP A 131 5.97 -12.23 1.02
CA ASP A 131 6.34 -13.50 0.36
C ASP A 131 5.74 -13.58 -1.05
N ARG A 132 4.46 -13.18 -1.22
CA ARG A 132 3.82 -13.14 -2.54
C ARG A 132 4.42 -12.06 -3.44
N ALA A 133 4.75 -10.90 -2.89
CA ALA A 133 5.43 -9.84 -3.64
C ALA A 133 6.81 -10.30 -4.12
N TYR A 134 7.57 -10.99 -3.27
CA TYR A 134 8.86 -11.58 -3.62
C TYR A 134 8.72 -12.63 -4.73
N GLN A 135 7.75 -13.55 -4.62
CA GLN A 135 7.43 -14.53 -5.67
C GLN A 135 7.06 -13.87 -7.01
N ALA A 136 6.52 -12.66 -6.97
CA ALA A 136 6.20 -11.87 -8.16
C ALA A 136 7.43 -11.12 -8.74
N GLY A 137 8.60 -11.24 -8.10
CA GLY A 137 9.83 -10.58 -8.50
C GLY A 137 10.01 -9.17 -7.94
N CYS A 138 9.21 -8.78 -6.93
CA CYS A 138 9.43 -7.53 -6.22
C CYS A 138 10.60 -7.70 -5.23
N ASP A 139 11.51 -6.74 -5.23
CA ASP A 139 12.79 -6.80 -4.52
C ASP A 139 12.97 -5.69 -3.47
N ASP A 140 11.99 -4.82 -3.33
CA ASP A 140 12.01 -3.73 -2.36
C ASP A 140 10.66 -3.67 -1.64
N MET A 141 10.67 -3.96 -0.34
CA MET A 141 9.48 -4.14 0.47
C MET A 141 9.57 -3.35 1.77
N GLY A 142 8.48 -2.65 2.11
CA GLY A 142 8.35 -1.87 3.32
C GLY A 142 7.39 -2.52 4.31
N LEU A 143 7.92 -3.00 5.42
CA LEU A 143 7.17 -3.52 6.55
C LEU A 143 6.79 -2.40 7.52
N GLY A 144 5.79 -2.64 8.35
CA GLY A 144 5.43 -1.68 9.38
C GLY A 144 4.37 -2.18 10.35
N VAL A 145 4.28 -1.46 11.47
CA VAL A 145 3.26 -1.60 12.49
C VAL A 145 2.67 -0.25 12.85
N LEU A 146 1.46 -0.24 13.36
CA LEU A 146 0.82 0.95 13.89
C LEU A 146 0.98 0.94 15.42
N PHE A 147 1.96 1.69 15.92
CA PHE A 147 2.19 1.82 17.36
C PHE A 147 0.96 2.41 18.05
N GLY A 148 0.64 1.83 19.21
CA GLY A 148 -0.53 2.18 20.00
C GLY A 148 -1.69 1.19 19.89
N LEU A 149 -1.64 0.22 18.97
CA LEU A 149 -2.62 -0.86 18.90
C LEU A 149 -2.37 -1.92 19.99
N TYR A 150 -1.12 -2.25 20.23
CA TYR A 150 -0.69 -3.20 21.26
C TYR A 150 0.66 -2.75 21.89
N ASP A 151 1.28 -3.58 22.73
CA ASP A 151 2.59 -3.29 23.35
C ASP A 151 3.67 -3.10 22.27
N TRP A 152 4.33 -1.95 22.30
CA TRP A 152 5.29 -1.58 21.27
C TRP A 152 6.51 -2.51 21.20
N ARG A 153 6.92 -3.12 22.33
CA ARG A 153 8.06 -4.05 22.38
C ARG A 153 7.72 -5.34 21.64
N PHE A 154 6.49 -5.84 21.87
CA PHE A 154 5.97 -6.99 21.12
C PHE A 154 5.93 -6.71 19.62
N GLU A 155 5.46 -5.54 19.22
CA GLU A 155 5.38 -5.14 17.80
C GLU A 155 6.76 -5.02 17.16
N VAL A 156 7.75 -4.44 17.87
CA VAL A 156 9.13 -4.35 17.39
C VAL A 156 9.74 -5.76 17.22
N MET A 157 9.52 -6.66 18.17
CA MET A 157 9.99 -8.04 18.04
C MET A 157 9.32 -8.78 16.88
N GLY A 158 8.01 -8.59 16.70
CA GLY A 158 7.28 -9.13 15.56
C GLY A 158 7.85 -8.64 14.22
N LEU A 159 8.15 -7.34 14.12
CA LEU A 159 8.75 -6.74 12.94
C LEU A 159 10.14 -7.34 12.65
N LEU A 160 10.99 -7.48 13.67
CA LEU A 160 12.31 -8.07 13.53
C LEU A 160 12.25 -9.52 13.04
N TYR A 161 11.39 -10.35 13.64
CA TYR A 161 11.22 -11.74 13.19
C TYR A 161 10.66 -11.82 11.77
N HIS A 162 9.75 -10.94 11.39
CA HIS A 162 9.23 -10.89 10.02
C HIS A 162 10.33 -10.50 9.03
N THR A 163 11.18 -9.52 9.38
CA THR A 163 12.34 -9.13 8.56
C THR A 163 13.30 -10.29 8.39
N ILE A 164 13.68 -10.98 9.50
CA ILE A 164 14.56 -12.14 9.45
C ILE A 164 13.98 -13.25 8.55
N HIS A 165 12.66 -13.49 8.62
CA HIS A 165 11.99 -14.46 7.74
C HIS A 165 12.15 -14.12 6.26
N LEU A 166 11.99 -12.84 5.91
CA LEU A 166 12.06 -12.39 4.51
C LEU A 166 13.50 -12.31 3.95
N GLU A 167 14.51 -12.30 4.82
CA GLU A 167 15.93 -12.27 4.44
C GLU A 167 16.55 -13.68 4.28
N GLN A 168 15.83 -14.74 4.62
CA GLN A 168 16.24 -16.14 4.44
C GLN A 168 15.93 -16.65 3.02
#